data_65338f46db7081e57d7ead8ac087e506
#
_entry.id   65338f46db7081e57d7ead8ac087e506
#
_cell.length_a   1.000
_cell.length_b   1.000
_cell.length_c   1.000
_cell.angle_alpha   90.00
_cell.angle_beta   90.00
_cell.angle_gamma   90.00
#
_symmetry.space_group_name_H-M   'P 1'
#
loop_
_entity.id
_entity.type
_entity.pdbx_description
1 polymer ?
#
loop_
_entity_poly.entity_id
_entity_poly.type
_entity_poly.pdbx_seq_one_letter_code
_entity_poly.pdbx_strand_id
1 'polypeptide(L)'
;RSTLSSSSAASDVYKRQYAYKALLEKSKVIGLGTDFPVEKVNPFHTFYASISRKDLNDYPEKGFEFENALSREETLKGMTIWAAYLNFEEKEKGSIEKGKFADFIIIDRDIMKVETNKTPNTKVLKTYLSGELVYSNTIAN
;
A
#
# COMPACT_ATOMS: atom_id res chain seq x y z
N ARG A 1 -39.92 23.31 2.16
CA ARG A 1 -38.66 23.11 1.39
C ARG A 1 -37.57 22.89 2.42
N SER A 2 -37.22 21.64 2.68
CA SER A 2 -36.09 21.35 3.55
C SER A 2 -34.81 21.61 2.76
N THR A 3 -34.06 22.61 3.14
CA THR A 3 -32.68 22.80 2.71
C THR A 3 -31.86 21.68 3.33
N LEU A 4 -31.54 20.67 2.54
CA LEU A 4 -30.44 19.76 2.90
C LEU A 4 -29.21 20.63 3.12
N SER A 5 -28.70 20.63 4.35
CA SER A 5 -27.57 21.47 4.70
C SER A 5 -26.37 21.12 3.82
N SER A 6 -25.66 22.13 3.33
CA SER A 6 -24.42 21.95 2.55
C SER A 6 -23.39 21.03 3.23
N SER A 7 -23.49 20.83 4.55
CA SER A 7 -22.67 19.92 5.35
C SER A 7 -22.93 18.44 5.07
N SER A 8 -24.19 18.02 4.77
CA SER A 8 -24.46 16.60 4.48
C SER A 8 -23.95 16.21 3.09
N ALA A 9 -24.12 17.09 2.09
CA ALA A 9 -23.59 16.85 0.76
C ALA A 9 -22.04 16.82 0.76
N ALA A 10 -21.39 17.71 1.49
CA ALA A 10 -19.94 17.70 1.68
C ALA A 10 -19.48 16.41 2.41
N SER A 11 -20.20 15.97 3.43
CA SER A 11 -19.94 14.70 4.14
C SER A 11 -20.07 13.50 3.22
N ASP A 12 -21.09 13.47 2.34
CA ASP A 12 -21.29 12.38 1.40
C ASP A 12 -20.23 12.36 0.28
N VAL A 13 -19.76 13.53 -0.14
CA VAL A 13 -18.61 13.62 -1.08
C VAL A 13 -17.35 13.13 -0.37
N TYR A 14 -17.12 13.52 0.88
CA TYR A 14 -15.95 13.09 1.65
C TYR A 14 -15.91 11.57 1.88
N LYS A 15 -17.05 10.96 2.16
CA LYS A 15 -17.19 9.49 2.32
C LYS A 15 -16.90 8.71 1.05
N ARG A 16 -16.96 9.35 -0.12
CA ARG A 16 -16.63 8.72 -1.40
C ARG A 16 -15.16 8.86 -1.79
N GLN A 17 -14.42 9.74 -1.09
CA GLN A 17 -13.00 9.89 -1.30
C GLN A 17 -12.27 8.76 -0.57
N TYR A 18 -11.26 8.19 -1.23
CA TYR A 18 -10.46 7.11 -0.65
C TYR A 18 -11.22 5.82 -0.30
N ALA A 19 -12.37 5.58 -0.93
CA ALA A 19 -13.14 4.35 -0.78
C ALA A 19 -12.47 3.19 -1.55
N TYR A 20 -11.23 2.87 -1.22
CA TYR A 20 -10.40 1.92 -1.97
C TYR A 20 -10.97 0.51 -1.98
N LYS A 21 -11.61 0.06 -0.90
CA LYS A 21 -12.25 -1.26 -0.84
C LYS A 21 -13.40 -1.34 -1.83
N ALA A 22 -14.29 -0.36 -1.83
CA ALA A 22 -15.41 -0.30 -2.77
C ALA A 22 -14.93 -0.20 -4.23
N LEU A 23 -13.83 0.54 -4.48
CA LEU A 23 -13.20 0.60 -5.79
C LEU A 23 -12.67 -0.77 -6.21
N LEU A 24 -11.91 -1.45 -5.34
CA LEU A 24 -11.36 -2.79 -5.59
C LEU A 24 -12.46 -3.81 -5.89
N GLU A 25 -13.57 -3.78 -5.17
CA GLU A 25 -14.73 -4.66 -5.41
C GLU A 25 -15.29 -4.51 -6.83
N LYS A 26 -15.27 -3.31 -7.38
CA LYS A 26 -15.75 -3.00 -8.74
C LYS A 26 -14.72 -3.27 -9.81
N SER A 27 -13.50 -2.74 -9.64
CA SER A 27 -12.43 -2.82 -10.64
C SER A 27 -11.69 -4.15 -10.64
N LYS A 28 -11.74 -4.91 -9.52
CA LYS A 28 -10.98 -6.14 -9.25
C LYS A 28 -9.46 -5.94 -9.15
N VAL A 29 -8.95 -4.78 -9.50
CA VAL A 29 -7.54 -4.41 -9.46
C VAL A 29 -7.42 -2.97 -8.99
N ILE A 30 -6.45 -2.70 -8.13
CA ILE A 30 -6.09 -1.34 -7.68
C ILE A 30 -4.56 -1.25 -7.55
N GLY A 31 -3.98 -0.19 -8.11
CA GLY A 31 -2.56 0.15 -7.91
C GLY A 31 -2.40 1.07 -6.70
N LEU A 32 -1.38 0.82 -5.90
CA LEU A 32 -1.04 1.61 -4.71
C LEU A 32 0.37 2.18 -4.84
N GLY A 33 0.54 3.43 -4.45
CA GLY A 33 1.82 4.12 -4.45
C GLY A 33 1.84 5.26 -3.43
N THR A 34 3.00 5.89 -3.26
CA THR A 34 3.19 7.00 -2.32
C THR A 34 2.83 8.36 -2.93
N ASP A 35 2.73 8.43 -4.26
CA ASP A 35 2.60 9.70 -4.98
C ASP A 35 3.69 10.73 -4.56
N PHE A 36 4.92 10.22 -4.35
CA PHE A 36 6.05 11.08 -3.96
C PHE A 36 6.25 12.20 -4.99
N PRO A 37 6.42 13.47 -4.56
CA PRO A 37 6.74 13.95 -3.19
C PRO A 37 5.52 14.36 -2.33
N VAL A 38 4.31 14.06 -2.73
CA VAL A 38 3.09 14.37 -1.96
C VAL A 38 3.17 13.67 -0.60
N GLU A 39 3.48 12.37 -0.61
CA GLU A 39 3.77 11.59 0.59
C GLU A 39 5.27 11.21 0.66
N LYS A 40 5.70 10.71 1.82
CA LYS A 40 7.07 10.21 1.98
C LYS A 40 7.31 8.99 1.09
N VAL A 41 8.52 8.87 0.56
CA VAL A 41 8.91 7.79 -0.37
C VAL A 41 8.84 6.38 0.23
N ASN A 42 8.76 6.23 1.57
CA ASN A 42 8.76 4.94 2.23
C ASN A 42 7.49 4.12 1.92
N PRO A 43 7.56 3.01 1.17
CA PRO A 43 6.39 2.24 0.75
C PRO A 43 5.67 1.54 1.92
N PHE A 44 6.35 1.31 3.04
CA PHE A 44 5.72 0.69 4.23
C PHE A 44 4.73 1.63 4.92
N HIS A 45 4.83 2.95 4.71
CA HIS A 45 3.81 3.90 5.14
C HIS A 45 2.51 3.72 4.35
N THR A 46 2.61 3.54 3.02
CA THR A 46 1.46 3.21 2.17
C THR A 46 0.85 1.86 2.58
N PHE A 47 1.69 0.85 2.84
CA PHE A 47 1.22 -0.45 3.32
C PHE A 47 0.42 -0.30 4.62
N TYR A 48 0.99 0.41 5.60
CA TYR A 48 0.34 0.66 6.89
C TYR A 48 -0.98 1.41 6.74
N ALA A 49 -1.00 2.53 6.03
CA ALA A 49 -2.20 3.34 5.82
C ALA A 49 -3.32 2.55 5.12
N SER A 50 -2.97 1.67 4.17
CA SER A 50 -3.95 0.85 3.45
C SER A 50 -4.64 -0.19 4.34
N ILE A 51 -3.92 -0.80 5.29
CA ILE A 51 -4.46 -1.84 6.17
C ILE A 51 -5.05 -1.30 7.48
N SER A 52 -4.62 -0.12 7.94
CA SER A 52 -5.04 0.46 9.22
C SER A 52 -6.00 1.63 9.07
N ARG A 53 -5.94 2.33 7.94
CA ARG A 53 -6.66 3.61 7.70
C ARG A 53 -6.30 4.68 8.75
N LYS A 54 -5.04 4.66 9.23
CA LYS A 54 -4.49 5.56 10.24
C LYS A 54 -3.26 6.28 9.73
N ASP A 55 -2.95 7.41 10.35
CA ASP A 55 -1.65 8.06 10.19
C ASP A 55 -0.54 7.35 11.02
N LEU A 56 0.68 7.85 10.92
CA LEU A 56 1.83 7.26 11.63
C LEU A 56 1.83 7.49 13.15
N ASN A 57 0.86 8.27 13.67
CA ASN A 57 0.62 8.46 15.10
C ASN A 57 -0.53 7.59 15.62
N ASP A 58 -0.95 6.59 14.83
CA ASP A 58 -2.10 5.71 15.11
C ASP A 58 -3.46 6.45 15.19
N TYR A 59 -3.58 7.61 14.54
CA TYR A 59 -4.81 8.39 14.52
C TYR A 59 -5.52 8.30 13.16
N PRO A 60 -6.87 8.29 13.13
CA PRO A 60 -7.80 8.15 14.26
C PRO A 60 -7.77 6.73 14.85
N GLU A 61 -8.05 6.58 16.13
CA GLU A 61 -7.92 5.32 16.89
C GLU A 61 -8.57 4.11 16.20
N LYS A 62 -9.76 4.31 15.61
CA LYS A 62 -10.52 3.26 14.90
C LYS A 62 -10.20 3.15 13.40
N GLY A 63 -9.29 4.00 12.90
CA GLY A 63 -9.07 4.15 11.46
C GLY A 63 -10.16 5.01 10.78
N PHE A 64 -9.76 5.81 9.79
CA PHE A 64 -10.69 6.63 9.00
C PHE A 64 -11.48 5.74 8.04
N GLU A 65 -12.80 5.67 8.19
CA GLU A 65 -13.67 4.81 7.36
C GLU A 65 -13.06 3.40 7.21
N PHE A 66 -12.87 2.71 8.35
CA PHE A 66 -12.14 1.45 8.41
C PHE A 66 -12.74 0.34 7.52
N GLU A 67 -14.01 0.44 7.17
CA GLU A 67 -14.68 -0.42 6.19
C GLU A 67 -14.01 -0.39 4.81
N ASN A 68 -13.26 0.66 4.51
CA ASN A 68 -12.47 0.82 3.29
C ASN A 68 -11.01 0.33 3.43
N ALA A 69 -10.64 -0.29 4.55
CA ALA A 69 -9.32 -0.88 4.71
C ALA A 69 -9.15 -2.07 3.77
N LEU A 70 -7.95 -2.19 3.22
CA LEU A 70 -7.56 -3.36 2.42
C LEU A 70 -6.95 -4.43 3.34
N SER A 71 -7.07 -5.68 2.96
CA SER A 71 -6.30 -6.74 3.59
C SER A 71 -4.80 -6.58 3.26
N ARG A 72 -3.92 -7.21 4.05
CA ARG A 72 -2.47 -7.20 3.78
C ARG A 72 -2.15 -7.79 2.41
N GLU A 73 -2.86 -8.85 2.01
CA GLU A 73 -2.69 -9.48 0.69
C GLU A 73 -3.13 -8.55 -0.45
N GLU A 74 -4.29 -7.91 -0.33
CA GLU A 74 -4.77 -6.92 -1.31
C GLU A 74 -3.79 -5.75 -1.42
N THR A 75 -3.30 -5.26 -0.28
CA THR A 75 -2.32 -4.18 -0.23
C THR A 75 -1.02 -4.58 -0.92
N LEU A 76 -0.48 -5.75 -0.60
CA LEU A 76 0.75 -6.24 -1.24
C LEU A 76 0.56 -6.40 -2.75
N LYS A 77 -0.54 -6.99 -3.20
CA LYS A 77 -0.87 -7.09 -4.62
C LYS A 77 -0.99 -5.71 -5.28
N GLY A 78 -1.62 -4.75 -4.61
CA GLY A 78 -1.75 -3.38 -5.08
C GLY A 78 -0.42 -2.67 -5.28
N MET A 79 0.56 -2.97 -4.44
CA MET A 79 1.92 -2.42 -4.51
C MET A 79 2.84 -3.18 -5.46
N THR A 80 2.43 -4.34 -5.99
CA THR A 80 3.27 -5.23 -6.80
C THR A 80 2.58 -5.64 -8.10
N ILE A 81 1.97 -6.82 -8.14
CA ILE A 81 1.44 -7.41 -9.39
C ILE A 81 0.29 -6.59 -10.00
N TRP A 82 -0.57 -6.00 -9.19
CA TRP A 82 -1.64 -5.16 -9.73
C TRP A 82 -1.10 -3.82 -10.28
N ALA A 83 -0.07 -3.25 -9.64
CA ALA A 83 0.61 -2.07 -10.19
C ALA A 83 1.28 -2.40 -11.53
N ALA A 84 1.94 -3.55 -11.64
CA ALA A 84 2.52 -4.02 -12.89
C ALA A 84 1.44 -4.24 -13.97
N TYR A 85 0.30 -4.85 -13.59
CA TYR A 85 -0.83 -5.06 -14.50
C TYR A 85 -1.40 -3.73 -15.06
N LEU A 86 -1.57 -2.73 -14.20
CA LEU A 86 -2.07 -1.41 -14.63
C LEU A 86 -1.08 -0.68 -15.55
N ASN A 87 0.20 -1.06 -15.51
CA ASN A 87 1.24 -0.55 -16.41
C ASN A 87 1.52 -1.48 -17.61
N PHE A 88 0.74 -2.55 -17.78
CA PHE A 88 0.89 -3.57 -18.84
C PHE A 88 2.23 -4.33 -18.79
N GLU A 89 2.79 -4.52 -17.60
CA GLU A 89 4.09 -5.16 -17.36
C GLU A 89 3.98 -6.42 -16.48
N GLU A 90 2.78 -6.94 -16.26
CA GLU A 90 2.53 -8.08 -15.37
C GLU A 90 3.19 -9.39 -15.84
N LYS A 91 3.59 -9.46 -17.11
CA LYS A 91 4.31 -10.60 -17.68
C LYS A 91 5.81 -10.54 -17.41
N GLU A 92 6.33 -9.36 -17.06
CA GLU A 92 7.76 -9.10 -16.89
C GLU A 92 8.14 -8.90 -15.43
N LYS A 93 7.25 -8.35 -14.60
CA LYS A 93 7.51 -8.00 -13.18
C LYS A 93 6.26 -8.06 -12.30
N GLY A 94 6.39 -7.69 -11.04
CA GLY A 94 5.31 -7.60 -10.06
C GLY A 94 5.06 -8.88 -9.26
N SER A 95 5.70 -9.99 -9.62
CA SER A 95 5.69 -11.24 -8.86
C SER A 95 6.99 -12.02 -9.06
N ILE A 96 7.33 -12.86 -8.08
CA ILE A 96 8.52 -13.73 -8.14
C ILE A 96 8.10 -15.03 -8.83
N GLU A 97 8.25 -15.05 -10.15
CA GLU A 97 7.88 -16.19 -11.00
C GLU A 97 8.95 -16.45 -12.05
N LYS A 98 9.05 -17.70 -12.50
CA LYS A 98 9.99 -18.07 -13.56
C LYS A 98 9.67 -17.30 -14.86
N GLY A 99 10.68 -16.64 -15.41
CA GLY A 99 10.57 -15.88 -16.66
C GLY A 99 10.33 -14.40 -16.47
N LYS A 100 10.14 -13.93 -15.23
CA LYS A 100 10.08 -12.51 -14.88
C LYS A 100 11.41 -11.97 -14.39
N PHE A 101 11.57 -10.65 -14.41
CA PHE A 101 12.71 -10.00 -13.81
C PHE A 101 12.83 -10.35 -12.33
N ALA A 102 14.06 -10.62 -11.89
CA ALA A 102 14.35 -10.90 -10.48
C ALA A 102 14.49 -9.59 -9.69
N ASP A 103 13.39 -8.81 -9.66
CA ASP A 103 13.25 -7.57 -8.92
C ASP A 103 12.58 -7.85 -7.59
N PHE A 104 13.33 -7.83 -6.50
CA PHE A 104 12.79 -8.10 -5.17
C PHE A 104 13.60 -7.46 -4.06
N ILE A 105 12.99 -7.35 -2.90
CA ILE A 105 13.62 -6.88 -1.67
C ILE A 105 13.62 -7.95 -0.60
N ILE A 106 14.62 -7.91 0.27
CA ILE A 106 14.63 -8.66 1.54
C ILE A 106 14.41 -7.66 2.66
N ILE A 107 13.47 -7.97 3.53
CA ILE A 107 13.05 -7.11 4.64
C ILE A 107 13.31 -7.78 5.98
N ASP A 108 13.39 -6.97 7.05
CA ASP A 108 13.78 -7.41 8.41
C ASP A 108 12.66 -8.14 9.16
N ARG A 109 11.44 -8.15 8.63
CA ARG A 109 10.28 -8.76 9.29
C ARG A 109 9.22 -9.21 8.31
N ASP A 110 8.39 -10.16 8.75
CA ASP A 110 7.22 -10.63 7.97
C ASP A 110 6.06 -9.62 8.10
N ILE A 111 5.91 -8.73 7.13
CA ILE A 111 4.84 -7.71 7.10
C ILE A 111 3.44 -8.31 7.00
N MET A 112 3.33 -9.60 6.65
CA MET A 112 2.05 -10.30 6.59
C MET A 112 1.58 -10.76 7.97
N LYS A 113 2.48 -10.83 8.97
CA LYS A 113 2.20 -11.37 10.31
C LYS A 113 2.47 -10.41 11.45
N VAL A 114 3.44 -9.51 11.30
CA VAL A 114 3.82 -8.56 12.34
C VAL A 114 2.63 -7.68 12.76
N GLU A 115 2.64 -7.20 14.01
CA GLU A 115 1.64 -6.23 14.49
C GLU A 115 1.53 -5.04 13.54
N THR A 116 0.31 -4.59 13.28
CA THR A 116 0.01 -3.57 12.26
C THR A 116 0.83 -2.29 12.47
N ASN A 117 0.90 -1.80 13.72
CA ASN A 117 1.65 -0.59 14.08
C ASN A 117 3.18 -0.72 13.94
N LYS A 118 3.70 -1.93 13.76
CA LYS A 118 5.13 -2.18 13.50
C LYS A 118 5.49 -2.17 12.01
N THR A 119 4.49 -2.24 11.12
CA THR A 119 4.75 -2.30 9.68
C THR A 119 5.44 -1.06 9.11
N PRO A 120 5.17 0.20 9.58
CA PRO A 120 5.88 1.38 9.09
C PRO A 120 7.38 1.37 9.36
N ASN A 121 7.81 0.64 10.38
CA ASN A 121 9.21 0.55 10.81
C ASN A 121 9.98 -0.61 10.14
N THR A 122 9.40 -1.22 9.13
CA THR A 122 10.04 -2.27 8.34
C THR A 122 11.27 -1.71 7.62
N LYS A 123 12.37 -2.46 7.65
CA LYS A 123 13.63 -2.08 7.02
C LYS A 123 13.91 -2.97 5.83
N VAL A 124 14.31 -2.38 4.72
CA VAL A 124 14.89 -3.12 3.59
C VAL A 124 16.32 -3.50 3.97
N LEU A 125 16.62 -4.78 3.92
CA LEU A 125 17.96 -5.33 4.17
C LEU A 125 18.74 -5.43 2.87
N LYS A 126 18.09 -5.86 1.78
CA LYS A 126 18.70 -5.95 0.46
C LYS A 126 17.70 -5.63 -0.62
N THR A 127 18.18 -5.06 -1.72
CA THR A 127 17.40 -4.86 -2.95
C THR A 127 18.12 -5.50 -4.11
N TYR A 128 17.39 -6.26 -4.89
CA TYR A 128 17.85 -6.86 -6.13
C TYR A 128 17.07 -6.28 -7.31
N LEU A 129 17.79 -5.95 -8.38
CA LEU A 129 17.23 -5.49 -9.65
C LEU A 129 17.79 -6.38 -10.77
N SER A 130 16.92 -7.03 -11.51
CA SER A 130 17.29 -8.02 -12.53
C SER A 130 18.25 -9.12 -12.01
N GLY A 131 18.12 -9.47 -10.72
CA GLY A 131 18.99 -10.44 -10.04
C GLY A 131 20.29 -9.88 -9.50
N GLU A 132 20.64 -8.62 -9.80
CA GLU A 132 21.83 -7.96 -9.27
C GLU A 132 21.53 -7.29 -7.93
N LEU A 133 22.44 -7.45 -6.95
CA LEU A 133 22.36 -6.79 -5.66
C LEU A 133 22.72 -5.30 -5.81
N VAL A 134 21.72 -4.42 -5.76
CA VAL A 134 21.91 -2.96 -5.92
C VAL A 134 21.92 -2.19 -4.59
N TYR A 135 21.42 -2.81 -3.52
CA TYR A 135 21.43 -2.21 -2.18
C TYR A 135 21.59 -3.30 -1.12
N SER A 136 22.45 -3.04 -0.15
CA SER A 136 22.61 -3.84 1.06
C SER A 136 22.71 -2.92 2.26
N ASN A 137 21.77 -3.06 3.20
CA ASN A 137 21.89 -2.43 4.51
C ASN A 137 22.89 -3.23 5.34
N THR A 138 24.14 -2.79 5.34
CA THR A 138 25.15 -3.35 6.23
C THR A 138 24.86 -2.81 7.63
N ILE A 139 24.08 -3.55 8.41
CA ILE A 139 24.04 -3.33 9.85
C ILE A 139 25.44 -3.72 10.30
N ALA A 140 26.25 -2.72 10.64
CA ALA A 140 27.51 -2.97 11.34
C ALA A 140 27.15 -3.72 12.62
N ASN A 141 27.60 -4.97 12.74
CA ASN A 141 27.55 -5.75 13.96
C ASN A 141 28.39 -5.08 15.03
#